data_22f2337820ff9bc07dcddfcb90c8893f
#
_entry.id   22f2337820ff9bc07dcddfcb90c8893f
#
_cell.length_a   1.000
_cell.length_b   1.000
_cell.length_c   1.000
_cell.angle_alpha   90.00
_cell.angle_beta   90.00
_cell.angle_gamma   90.00
#
_symmetry.space_group_name_H-M   'P 1'
#
loop_
_entity.id
_entity.type
_entity.pdbx_description
1 polymer ?
#
loop_
_entity_poly.entity_id
_entity_poly.type
_entity_poly.pdbx_seq_one_letter_code
_entity_poly.pdbx_strand_id
1 'polypeptide(L)'
;ILYNANLGGCPKLAVIRDIFVFHCYVGCRVGDLYRLTRDNIKDGFLEYMPQKTKKCQAKTVRVPLHEKALKILERYESSTGKLLPFKPIHQYNLGIRELLKHCGIDRMVTILDTHGYNTVQKPLYEVATSHTARKTFVGNLYKQVPDPNLIASMSGHVEGSRAFNRYRTIDDEMKRKLVEMIN
;
A
#
# COMPACT_ATOMS: atom_id res chain seq x y z
N ILE A 1 -11.68 4.88 -6.44
CA ILE A 1 -11.94 4.10 -7.68
C ILE A 1 -12.03 2.61 -7.32
N LEU A 2 -10.95 1.92 -6.95
CA LEU A 2 -10.93 0.46 -6.76
C LEU A 2 -11.94 -0.07 -5.72
N TYR A 3 -12.11 0.61 -4.59
CA TYR A 3 -13.02 0.17 -3.52
C TYR A 3 -14.46 -0.09 -4.01
N ASN A 4 -14.94 0.74 -4.93
CA ASN A 4 -16.30 0.65 -5.48
C ASN A 4 -16.32 0.05 -6.90
N ALA A 5 -15.23 -0.57 -7.37
CA ALA A 5 -15.17 -1.11 -8.72
C ALA A 5 -16.17 -2.26 -8.89
N ASN A 6 -16.94 -2.19 -9.98
CA ASN A 6 -17.75 -3.31 -10.43
C ASN A 6 -16.85 -4.32 -11.14
N LEU A 7 -16.80 -5.54 -10.60
CA LEU A 7 -15.92 -6.60 -11.10
C LEU A 7 -16.69 -7.67 -11.91
N GLY A 8 -17.89 -7.33 -12.41
CA GLY A 8 -18.63 -8.20 -13.31
C GLY A 8 -18.93 -9.59 -12.74
N GLY A 9 -19.09 -9.71 -11.41
CA GLY A 9 -19.35 -11.00 -10.77
C GLY A 9 -18.11 -11.92 -10.64
N CYS A 10 -16.88 -11.40 -10.82
CA CYS A 10 -15.67 -12.19 -10.62
C CYS A 10 -15.23 -12.23 -9.14
N PRO A 11 -15.58 -13.28 -8.37
CA PRO A 11 -15.30 -13.35 -6.94
C PRO A 11 -13.79 -13.39 -6.63
N LYS A 12 -12.98 -13.94 -7.54
CA LYS A 12 -11.53 -13.98 -7.38
C LYS A 12 -10.93 -12.57 -7.38
N LEU A 13 -11.36 -11.71 -8.31
CA LEU A 13 -10.91 -10.31 -8.37
C LEU A 13 -11.45 -9.49 -7.20
N ALA A 14 -12.66 -9.80 -6.71
CA ALA A 14 -13.22 -9.13 -5.53
C ALA A 14 -12.35 -9.35 -4.29
N VAL A 15 -11.88 -10.57 -4.06
CA VAL A 15 -10.93 -10.89 -2.97
C VAL A 15 -9.61 -10.15 -3.15
N ILE A 16 -9.04 -10.15 -4.37
CA ILE A 16 -7.79 -9.42 -4.65
C ILE A 16 -7.97 -7.92 -4.44
N ARG A 17 -9.09 -7.35 -4.90
CA ARG A 17 -9.44 -5.94 -4.67
C ARG A 17 -9.44 -5.61 -3.18
N ASP A 18 -10.13 -6.41 -2.39
CA ASP A 18 -10.29 -6.15 -0.97
C ASP A 18 -8.94 -6.25 -0.23
N ILE A 19 -8.11 -7.25 -0.55
CA ILE A 19 -6.75 -7.35 0.00
C ILE A 19 -5.90 -6.14 -0.43
N PHE A 20 -5.95 -5.75 -1.70
CA PHE A 20 -5.13 -4.66 -2.23
C PHE A 20 -5.55 -3.30 -1.67
N VAL A 21 -6.85 -3.04 -1.60
CA VAL A 21 -7.40 -1.80 -1.03
C VAL A 21 -7.08 -1.72 0.46
N PHE A 22 -7.28 -2.80 1.23
CA PHE A 22 -6.86 -2.85 2.62
C PHE A 22 -5.36 -2.56 2.76
N HIS A 23 -4.54 -3.20 1.94
CA HIS A 23 -3.09 -2.98 1.92
C HIS A 23 -2.72 -1.52 1.63
N CYS A 24 -3.47 -0.83 0.76
CA CYS A 24 -3.31 0.60 0.50
C CYS A 24 -3.67 1.49 1.70
N TYR A 25 -4.51 1.01 2.62
CA TYR A 25 -4.87 1.74 3.84
C TYR A 25 -3.91 1.50 5.01
N VAL A 26 -3.16 0.41 5.01
CA VAL A 26 -2.25 0.08 6.13
C VAL A 26 -0.77 0.22 5.78
N GLY A 27 -0.41 0.19 4.51
CA GLY A 27 0.91 0.49 4.00
C GLY A 27 2.05 -0.41 4.47
N CYS A 28 1.78 -1.51 5.17
CA CYS A 28 2.81 -2.45 5.66
C CYS A 28 3.54 -3.16 4.51
N ARG A 29 4.64 -3.85 4.80
CA ARG A 29 5.25 -4.75 3.81
C ARG A 29 4.39 -5.99 3.63
N VAL A 30 4.35 -6.56 2.43
CA VAL A 30 3.53 -7.76 2.14
C VAL A 30 3.87 -8.94 3.06
N GLY A 31 5.14 -9.12 3.42
CA GLY A 31 5.54 -10.15 4.38
C GLY A 31 5.00 -9.93 5.79
N ASP A 32 4.86 -8.66 6.21
CA ASP A 32 4.20 -8.31 7.47
C ASP A 32 2.68 -8.49 7.33
N LEU A 33 2.06 -8.02 6.23
CA LEU A 33 0.63 -8.16 5.94
C LEU A 33 0.14 -9.61 6.09
N TYR A 34 0.89 -10.57 5.55
CA TYR A 34 0.53 -12.00 5.58
C TYR A 34 0.62 -12.66 6.95
N ARG A 35 1.15 -11.95 7.92
CA ARG A 35 1.29 -12.40 9.32
C ARG A 35 0.23 -11.81 10.23
N LEU A 36 -0.50 -10.81 9.75
CA LEU A 36 -1.54 -10.15 10.54
C LEU A 36 -2.70 -11.10 10.83
N THR A 37 -3.17 -11.03 12.06
CA THR A 37 -4.35 -11.70 12.58
C THR A 37 -5.33 -10.66 13.14
N ARG A 38 -6.48 -11.10 13.61
CA ARG A 38 -7.44 -10.20 14.29
C ARG A 38 -6.85 -9.61 15.59
N ASP A 39 -5.95 -10.31 16.25
CA ASP A 39 -5.31 -9.86 17.51
C ASP A 39 -4.41 -8.63 17.27
N ASN A 40 -4.04 -8.35 16.02
CA ASN A 40 -3.31 -7.14 15.66
C ASN A 40 -4.20 -5.89 15.61
N ILE A 41 -5.53 -6.05 15.74
CA ILE A 41 -6.47 -4.93 15.74
C ILE A 41 -6.84 -4.62 17.17
N LYS A 42 -6.52 -3.39 17.63
CA LYS A 42 -6.79 -2.90 18.98
C LYS A 42 -7.32 -1.48 18.92
N ASP A 43 -8.47 -1.23 19.51
CA ASP A 43 -9.07 0.10 19.63
C ASP A 43 -9.12 0.87 18.30
N GLY A 44 -9.45 0.20 17.19
CA GLY A 44 -9.49 0.80 15.86
C GLY A 44 -8.13 1.00 15.18
N PHE A 45 -7.05 0.49 15.78
CA PHE A 45 -5.70 0.53 15.22
C PHE A 45 -5.20 -0.85 14.81
N LEU A 46 -4.40 -0.88 13.75
CA LEU A 46 -3.58 -2.04 13.42
C LEU A 46 -2.20 -1.89 14.08
N GLU A 47 -1.84 -2.85 14.93
CA GLU A 47 -0.56 -2.87 15.64
C GLU A 47 0.27 -4.09 15.22
N TYR A 48 1.51 -3.86 14.81
CA TYR A 48 2.42 -4.96 14.45
C TYR A 48 3.89 -4.53 14.56
N MET A 49 4.78 -5.52 14.68
CA MET A 49 6.23 -5.30 14.67
C MET A 49 6.80 -5.73 13.31
N PRO A 50 7.39 -4.80 12.52
CA PRO A 50 7.94 -5.11 11.21
C PRO A 50 9.13 -6.07 11.31
N GLN A 51 9.08 -7.19 10.58
CA GLN A 51 10.12 -8.23 10.67
C GLN A 51 11.48 -7.76 10.17
N LYS A 52 11.49 -6.99 9.08
CA LYS A 52 12.75 -6.54 8.46
C LYS A 52 13.58 -5.62 9.37
N THR A 53 12.92 -4.84 10.23
CA THR A 53 13.58 -3.87 11.11
C THR A 53 13.67 -4.31 12.55
N LYS A 54 13.09 -5.46 12.90
CA LYS A 54 13.06 -5.99 14.27
C LYS A 54 14.45 -6.13 14.90
N LYS A 55 15.45 -6.54 14.12
CA LYS A 55 16.82 -6.73 14.60
C LYS A 55 17.56 -5.41 14.84
N CYS A 56 17.20 -4.33 14.15
CA CYS A 56 17.88 -3.04 14.25
C CYS A 56 17.13 -2.06 15.16
N GLN A 57 15.81 -2.08 15.11
CA GLN A 57 14.93 -1.24 15.92
C GLN A 57 13.62 -2.00 16.15
N ALA A 58 13.46 -2.54 17.35
CA ALA A 58 12.21 -3.18 17.78
C ALA A 58 11.17 -2.08 18.10
N LYS A 59 10.55 -1.51 17.04
CA LYS A 59 9.50 -0.49 17.18
C LYS A 59 8.18 -1.05 16.68
N THR A 60 7.14 -0.97 17.50
CA THR A 60 5.77 -1.29 17.11
C THR A 60 5.25 -0.20 16.16
N VAL A 61 4.72 -0.62 15.04
CA VAL A 61 3.99 0.25 14.12
C VAL A 61 2.53 0.22 14.51
N ARG A 62 1.93 1.40 14.60
CA ARG A 62 0.52 1.59 14.93
C ARG A 62 -0.15 2.45 13.86
N VAL A 63 -1.14 1.89 13.17
CA VAL A 63 -1.84 2.53 12.04
C VAL A 63 -3.33 2.62 12.37
N PRO A 64 -3.93 3.82 12.42
CA PRO A 64 -5.36 3.95 12.58
C PRO A 64 -6.07 3.36 11.34
N LEU A 65 -7.08 2.52 11.57
CA LEU A 65 -7.82 1.90 10.49
C LEU A 65 -8.92 2.84 9.97
N HIS A 66 -8.82 3.18 8.71
CA HIS A 66 -9.86 3.93 8.01
C HIS A 66 -11.15 3.10 7.94
N GLU A 67 -12.32 3.75 7.98
CA GLU A 67 -13.63 3.12 7.90
C GLU A 67 -13.77 2.08 6.77
N LYS A 68 -13.25 2.39 5.58
CA LYS A 68 -13.25 1.44 4.44
C LYS A 68 -12.39 0.20 4.69
N ALA A 69 -11.31 0.32 5.45
CA ALA A 69 -10.50 -0.83 5.82
C ALA A 69 -11.26 -1.73 6.82
N LEU A 70 -11.95 -1.13 7.79
CA LEU A 70 -12.83 -1.86 8.72
C LEU A 70 -13.95 -2.59 7.98
N LYS A 71 -14.66 -1.91 7.07
CA LYS A 71 -15.71 -2.53 6.24
C LYS A 71 -15.20 -3.68 5.37
N ILE A 72 -13.94 -3.64 4.92
CA ILE A 72 -13.34 -4.79 4.23
C ILE A 72 -13.17 -5.95 5.21
N LEU A 73 -12.67 -5.70 6.41
CA LEU A 73 -12.45 -6.76 7.40
C LEU A 73 -13.76 -7.44 7.83
N GLU A 74 -14.86 -6.71 7.89
CA GLU A 74 -16.18 -7.24 8.22
C GLU A 74 -16.70 -8.25 7.20
N ARG A 75 -16.25 -8.18 5.94
CA ARG A 75 -16.62 -9.13 4.88
C ARG A 75 -16.00 -10.50 5.04
N TYR A 76 -14.97 -10.60 5.85
CA TYR A 76 -14.16 -11.82 5.97
C TYR A 76 -14.12 -12.31 7.42
N GLU A 77 -14.91 -13.31 7.73
CA GLU A 77 -14.73 -14.09 8.95
C GLU A 77 -13.57 -15.05 8.74
N SER A 78 -12.60 -15.01 9.65
CA SER A 78 -11.39 -15.82 9.51
C SER A 78 -11.51 -17.14 10.26
N SER A 79 -11.75 -18.23 9.56
CA SER A 79 -11.59 -19.59 10.07
C SER A 79 -10.12 -20.00 10.27
N THR A 80 -9.19 -19.28 9.62
CA THR A 80 -7.74 -19.60 9.62
C THR A 80 -6.93 -18.74 10.59
N GLY A 81 -7.56 -17.84 11.33
CA GLY A 81 -6.89 -16.85 12.18
C GLY A 81 -6.19 -15.71 11.40
N LYS A 82 -6.12 -15.80 10.07
CA LYS A 82 -5.55 -14.72 9.24
C LYS A 82 -6.51 -13.55 9.11
N LEU A 83 -5.96 -12.36 8.93
CA LEU A 83 -6.76 -11.14 8.83
C LEU A 83 -7.64 -11.11 7.57
N LEU A 84 -7.12 -11.61 6.44
CA LEU A 84 -7.79 -11.69 5.14
C LEU A 84 -7.43 -13.01 4.43
N PRO A 85 -8.17 -13.46 3.42
CA PRO A 85 -7.91 -14.68 2.68
C PRO A 85 -6.73 -14.51 1.70
N PHE A 86 -5.54 -14.34 2.24
CA PHE A 86 -4.33 -14.09 1.48
C PHE A 86 -4.02 -15.19 0.47
N LYS A 87 -3.54 -14.78 -0.71
CA LYS A 87 -3.06 -15.66 -1.78
C LYS A 87 -1.54 -15.70 -1.80
N PRO A 88 -0.90 -16.75 -2.34
CA PRO A 88 0.55 -16.74 -2.57
C PRO A 88 0.99 -15.46 -3.29
N ILE A 89 2.14 -14.91 -2.93
CA ILE A 89 2.55 -13.56 -3.35
C ILE A 89 2.57 -13.38 -4.87
N HIS A 90 2.97 -14.41 -5.61
CA HIS A 90 2.97 -14.32 -7.08
C HIS A 90 1.54 -14.22 -7.64
N GLN A 91 0.59 -15.01 -7.10
CA GLN A 91 -0.83 -14.94 -7.48
C GLN A 91 -1.45 -13.60 -7.09
N TYR A 92 -1.08 -13.07 -5.91
CA TYR A 92 -1.52 -11.76 -5.48
C TYR A 92 -1.04 -10.66 -6.44
N ASN A 93 0.24 -10.69 -6.84
CA ASN A 93 0.78 -9.71 -7.79
C ASN A 93 0.14 -9.83 -9.19
N LEU A 94 -0.10 -11.04 -9.68
CA LEU A 94 -0.84 -11.25 -10.94
C LEU A 94 -2.27 -10.73 -10.83
N GLY A 95 -2.96 -11.04 -9.74
CA GLY A 95 -4.31 -10.55 -9.50
C GLY A 95 -4.39 -9.03 -9.38
N ILE A 96 -3.39 -8.35 -8.79
CA ILE A 96 -3.32 -6.89 -8.78
C ILE A 96 -3.26 -6.35 -10.21
N ARG A 97 -2.43 -6.91 -11.08
CA ARG A 97 -2.31 -6.48 -12.48
C ARG A 97 -3.62 -6.67 -13.24
N GLU A 98 -4.23 -7.83 -13.09
CA GLU A 98 -5.54 -8.12 -13.68
C GLU A 98 -6.62 -7.17 -13.18
N LEU A 99 -6.67 -6.91 -11.87
CA LEU A 99 -7.60 -5.96 -11.25
C LEU A 99 -7.44 -4.55 -11.82
N LEU A 100 -6.19 -4.04 -11.90
CA LEU A 100 -5.92 -2.70 -12.42
C LEU A 100 -6.31 -2.59 -13.89
N LYS A 101 -5.99 -3.62 -14.70
CA LYS A 101 -6.38 -3.68 -16.10
C LYS A 101 -7.90 -3.70 -16.26
N HIS A 102 -8.61 -4.53 -15.49
CA HIS A 102 -10.07 -4.60 -15.50
C HIS A 102 -10.73 -3.26 -15.14
N CYS A 103 -10.12 -2.52 -14.21
CA CYS A 103 -10.63 -1.21 -13.77
C CYS A 103 -10.16 -0.03 -14.64
N GLY A 104 -9.50 -0.26 -15.79
CA GLY A 104 -9.00 0.78 -16.68
C GLY A 104 -7.94 1.68 -16.04
N ILE A 105 -7.15 1.16 -15.09
CA ILE A 105 -6.05 1.92 -14.46
C ILE A 105 -4.77 1.65 -15.25
N ASP A 106 -4.62 2.35 -16.34
CA ASP A 106 -3.62 2.15 -17.39
C ASP A 106 -2.58 3.27 -17.52
N ARG A 107 -2.59 4.25 -16.59
CA ARG A 107 -1.63 5.36 -16.64
C ARG A 107 -0.21 4.86 -16.87
N MET A 108 0.52 5.53 -17.76
CA MET A 108 1.90 5.20 -18.07
C MET A 108 2.83 5.53 -16.89
N VAL A 109 3.76 4.65 -16.61
CA VAL A 109 4.80 4.82 -15.60
C VAL A 109 6.16 4.52 -16.20
N THR A 110 7.14 5.33 -15.83
CA THR A 110 8.53 5.13 -16.24
C THR A 110 9.20 4.16 -15.28
N ILE A 111 9.78 3.12 -15.81
CA ILE A 111 10.57 2.12 -15.07
C ILE A 111 11.93 1.93 -15.74
N LEU A 112 12.89 1.38 -15.02
CA LEU A 112 14.13 0.91 -15.62
C LEU A 112 13.87 -0.39 -16.39
N ASP A 113 14.56 -0.58 -17.51
CA ASP A 113 14.53 -1.84 -18.25
C ASP A 113 15.12 -3.00 -17.42
N THR A 114 15.06 -4.21 -17.95
CA THR A 114 15.55 -5.42 -17.27
C THR A 114 17.07 -5.38 -16.99
N HIS A 115 17.81 -4.58 -17.74
CA HIS A 115 19.25 -4.40 -17.58
C HIS A 115 19.59 -3.21 -16.67
N GLY A 116 18.60 -2.36 -16.33
CA GLY A 116 18.77 -1.23 -15.42
C GLY A 116 19.47 0.00 -16.03
N TYR A 117 19.67 0.02 -17.35
CA TYR A 117 20.37 1.11 -18.04
C TYR A 117 19.43 2.12 -18.70
N ASN A 118 18.31 1.66 -19.24
CA ASN A 118 17.38 2.53 -19.96
C ASN A 118 16.05 2.66 -19.23
N THR A 119 15.37 3.76 -19.45
CA THR A 119 14.01 3.94 -18.99
C THR A 119 13.03 3.52 -20.07
N VAL A 120 12.00 2.77 -19.66
CA VAL A 120 10.89 2.37 -20.53
C VAL A 120 9.58 2.80 -19.88
N GLN A 121 8.61 3.14 -20.73
CA GLN A 121 7.26 3.45 -20.27
C GLN A 121 6.38 2.22 -20.41
N LYS A 122 5.65 1.89 -19.35
CA LYS A 122 4.67 0.80 -19.33
C LYS A 122 3.40 1.22 -18.61
N PRO A 123 2.24 0.69 -18.99
CA PRO A 123 1.04 0.93 -18.22
C PRO A 123 1.17 0.33 -16.81
N LEU A 124 0.58 1.02 -15.82
CA LEU A 124 0.72 0.64 -14.41
C LEU A 124 0.31 -0.80 -14.14
N TYR A 125 -0.73 -1.30 -14.82
CA TYR A 125 -1.20 -2.67 -14.63
C TYR A 125 -0.18 -3.74 -15.03
N GLU A 126 0.80 -3.47 -15.88
CA GLU A 126 1.84 -4.45 -16.23
C GLU A 126 2.91 -4.59 -15.15
N VAL A 127 3.15 -3.52 -14.38
CA VAL A 127 4.29 -3.43 -13.45
C VAL A 127 3.87 -3.37 -11.99
N ALA A 128 2.57 -3.25 -11.73
CA ALA A 128 2.05 -3.17 -10.37
C ALA A 128 2.31 -4.47 -9.58
N THR A 129 2.60 -4.29 -8.31
CA THR A 129 2.83 -5.36 -7.34
C THR A 129 2.23 -4.97 -5.99
N SER A 130 2.30 -5.88 -5.02
CA SER A 130 1.98 -5.58 -3.62
C SER A 130 2.71 -4.35 -3.07
N HIS A 131 3.89 -4.04 -3.60
CA HIS A 131 4.65 -2.85 -3.23
C HIS A 131 3.97 -1.54 -3.68
N THR A 132 3.16 -1.60 -4.74
CA THR A 132 2.34 -0.47 -5.21
C THR A 132 1.35 -0.02 -4.14
N ALA A 133 0.76 -0.94 -3.37
CA ALA A 133 -0.12 -0.60 -2.26
C ALA A 133 0.59 0.26 -1.21
N ARG A 134 1.80 -0.14 -0.82
CA ARG A 134 2.62 0.63 0.12
C ARG A 134 3.04 2.00 -0.43
N LYS A 135 3.39 2.08 -1.71
CA LYS A 135 3.66 3.36 -2.40
C LYS A 135 2.43 4.26 -2.35
N THR A 136 1.25 3.71 -2.61
CA THR A 136 -0.03 4.45 -2.56
C THR A 136 -0.31 4.99 -1.16
N PHE A 137 -0.13 4.17 -0.10
CA PHE A 137 -0.28 4.62 1.28
C PHE A 137 0.61 5.81 1.60
N VAL A 138 1.92 5.66 1.39
CA VAL A 138 2.89 6.72 1.70
C VAL A 138 2.65 7.97 0.85
N GLY A 139 2.43 7.81 -0.48
CA GLY A 139 2.22 8.91 -1.38
C GLY A 139 0.95 9.72 -1.07
N ASN A 140 -0.14 9.04 -0.71
CA ASN A 140 -1.38 9.72 -0.32
C ASN A 140 -1.22 10.49 0.99
N LEU A 141 -0.51 9.94 1.97
CA LEU A 141 -0.24 10.65 3.23
C LEU A 141 0.64 11.88 3.01
N TYR A 142 1.68 11.75 2.16
CA TYR A 142 2.55 12.90 1.83
C TYR A 142 1.81 14.07 1.18
N LYS A 143 0.79 13.78 0.38
CA LYS A 143 -0.05 14.83 -0.24
C LYS A 143 -0.87 15.62 0.78
N GLN A 144 -1.20 15.00 1.91
CA GLN A 144 -2.03 15.62 2.95
C GLN A 144 -1.17 16.28 4.05
N VAL A 145 -0.16 15.55 4.51
CA VAL A 145 0.71 15.98 5.61
C VAL A 145 2.16 15.65 5.23
N PRO A 146 2.97 16.62 4.84
CA PRO A 146 4.35 16.39 4.41
C PRO A 146 5.32 16.19 5.60
N ASP A 147 4.88 15.54 6.67
CA ASP A 147 5.74 15.16 7.79
C ASP A 147 6.30 13.74 7.57
N PRO A 148 7.61 13.63 7.24
CA PRO A 148 8.24 12.34 7.02
C PRO A 148 8.26 11.46 8.26
N ASN A 149 8.36 12.03 9.46
CA ASN A 149 8.49 11.27 10.70
C ASN A 149 7.17 10.61 11.07
N LEU A 150 6.06 11.35 10.95
CA LEU A 150 4.73 10.81 11.17
C LEU A 150 4.42 9.67 10.18
N ILE A 151 4.70 9.88 8.90
CA ILE A 151 4.46 8.85 7.87
C ILE A 151 5.39 7.63 8.07
N ALA A 152 6.65 7.84 8.45
CA ALA A 152 7.59 6.76 8.75
C ALA A 152 7.11 5.93 9.94
N SER A 153 6.56 6.54 10.99
CA SER A 153 6.03 5.85 12.17
C SER A 153 4.88 4.91 11.82
N MET A 154 4.01 5.32 10.89
CA MET A 154 2.86 4.53 10.44
C MET A 154 3.23 3.47 9.40
N SER A 155 4.26 3.70 8.60
CA SER A 155 4.66 2.79 7.53
C SER A 155 5.76 1.82 7.93
N GLY A 156 6.36 1.96 9.12
CA GLY A 156 7.48 1.14 9.59
C GLY A 156 8.75 1.33 8.75
N HIS A 157 8.98 2.54 8.25
CA HIS A 157 10.28 2.93 7.69
C HIS A 157 11.18 3.44 8.82
N VAL A 158 12.49 3.22 8.64
CA VAL A 158 13.49 3.88 9.46
C VAL A 158 13.57 5.34 9.00
N GLU A 159 13.50 6.26 9.94
CA GLU A 159 13.61 7.69 9.69
C GLU A 159 14.90 8.01 8.91
N GLY A 160 14.82 8.93 7.93
CA GLY A 160 15.95 9.33 7.10
C GLY A 160 16.50 8.26 6.15
N SER A 161 15.89 7.05 6.11
CA SER A 161 16.39 5.97 5.27
C SER A 161 16.25 6.29 3.77
N ARG A 162 17.25 5.92 2.96
CA ARG A 162 17.20 6.00 1.48
C ARG A 162 15.97 5.28 0.91
N ALA A 163 15.53 4.20 1.57
CA ALA A 163 14.34 3.46 1.17
C ALA A 163 13.07 4.31 1.34
N PHE A 164 12.99 5.13 2.38
CA PHE A 164 11.86 6.02 2.62
C PHE A 164 11.84 7.19 1.63
N ASN A 165 12.98 7.76 1.31
CA ASN A 165 13.09 8.86 0.34
C ASN A 165 12.55 8.51 -1.05
N ARG A 166 12.60 7.22 -1.45
CA ARG A 166 12.02 6.76 -2.73
C ARG A 166 10.49 6.85 -2.78
N TYR A 167 9.83 7.00 -1.65
CA TYR A 167 8.36 7.13 -1.58
C TYR A 167 7.93 8.60 -1.50
N ARG A 168 8.87 9.52 -1.27
CA ARG A 168 8.61 10.95 -1.25
C ARG A 168 8.46 11.44 -2.70
N THR A 169 7.26 11.33 -3.24
CA THR A 169 6.95 11.97 -4.51
C THR A 169 6.62 13.42 -4.22
N ILE A 170 7.60 14.30 -4.37
CA ILE A 170 7.37 15.75 -4.39
C ILE A 170 6.85 16.05 -5.79
N ASP A 171 5.55 16.24 -5.92
CA ASP A 171 4.95 16.61 -7.18
C ASP A 171 4.95 18.15 -7.38
N ASP A 172 4.72 18.57 -8.61
CA ASP A 172 4.78 20.00 -8.95
C ASP A 172 3.65 20.81 -8.30
N GLU A 173 2.53 20.17 -7.94
CA GLU A 173 1.45 20.81 -7.19
C GLU A 173 1.91 21.21 -5.78
N MET A 174 2.65 20.32 -5.10
CA MET A 174 3.24 20.65 -3.79
C MET A 174 4.23 21.80 -3.89
N LYS A 175 5.05 21.85 -4.95
CA LYS A 175 5.99 22.96 -5.17
C LYS A 175 5.26 24.27 -5.40
N ARG A 176 4.20 24.29 -6.21
CA ARG A 176 3.38 25.47 -6.45
C ARG A 176 2.77 25.99 -5.14
N LYS A 177 2.13 25.12 -4.37
CA LYS A 177 1.55 25.50 -3.06
C LYS A 177 2.58 26.12 -2.11
N LEU A 178 3.80 25.58 -2.10
CA LEU A 178 4.88 26.16 -1.27
C LEU A 178 5.27 27.58 -1.73
N VAL A 179 5.35 27.81 -3.04
CA VAL A 179 5.67 29.14 -3.59
C VAL A 179 4.53 30.14 -3.31
N GLU A 180 3.28 29.71 -3.40
CA GLU A 180 2.11 30.54 -3.06
C GLU A 180 2.07 30.99 -1.59
N MET A 181 2.79 30.29 -0.69
CA MET A 181 2.91 30.66 0.73
C MET A 181 4.00 31.71 1.00
N ILE A 182 4.79 32.08 0.01
CA ILE A 182 5.81 33.13 0.13
C ILE A 182 5.10 34.47 -0.12
N ASN A 183 4.87 35.22 0.97
CA ASN A 183 4.37 36.60 0.94
C ASN A 183 5.51 37.60 0.78
#